data_fd564dd89a7fab29cc1479f6437ad27e
#
_entry.id   fd564dd89a7fab29cc1479f6437ad27e
#
_cell.length_a   1.000
_cell.length_b   1.000
_cell.length_c   1.000
_cell.angle_alpha   90.00
_cell.angle_beta   90.00
_cell.angle_gamma   90.00
#
_symmetry.space_group_name_H-M   'P 1'
#
loop_
_entity.id
_entity.type
_entity.pdbx_description
1 polymer ?
#
loop_
_entity_poly.entity_id
_entity_poly.type
_entity_poly.pdbx_seq_one_letter_code
_entity_poly.pdbx_strand_id
1 'polypeptide(L)'
;VGFTLKFNIIAVQPTISMKINAIILGIFVSLIPIISVSQTTFPVNGIPDKRSTVFVFTNATLHSDYQTVVENAMLIIKNGKVEYAGAAIEVPKNAVVRNLAGQHIYPSFIDPYTEYGMPEAGSKGENNKGPQITSKTRGAYSWNEALKPEFEAHTVFDINSGKATEFRKAGFGTVLSLRRDGIARGTATMVLLGEGPVHEQIISERAAACYSFDKGSSQQDYPTSEMGAIALLRQSFLDAEWYQAGGNKAETNFSLEAWNHNKSLPQLFETNDKLQALRASKTGSEFKVNYIIKGSGDEYQRATDLKATGNKFILPLKFPA
;
A
#
# COMPACT_ATOMS: atom_id res chain seq x y z
N VAL A 1 -103.75 -36.94 -47.54
CA VAL A 1 -102.96 -35.74 -47.68
C VAL A 1 -102.51 -35.35 -46.26
N GLY A 2 -101.30 -35.71 -45.83
CA GLY A 2 -100.75 -35.40 -44.54
C GLY A 2 -99.79 -34.18 -44.60
N PHE A 3 -100.04 -33.16 -43.79
CA PHE A 3 -99.16 -32.02 -43.62
C PHE A 3 -98.30 -32.29 -42.35
N THR A 4 -97.03 -32.40 -42.55
CA THR A 4 -96.06 -32.53 -41.43
C THR A 4 -95.47 -31.17 -41.18
N LEU A 5 -95.85 -30.51 -40.05
CA LEU A 5 -95.21 -29.25 -39.61
C LEU A 5 -93.86 -29.60 -38.94
N LYS A 6 -92.82 -29.14 -39.53
CA LYS A 6 -91.49 -29.16 -38.89
C LYS A 6 -91.34 -27.91 -38.05
N PHE A 7 -91.19 -28.10 -36.73
CA PHE A 7 -90.76 -27.07 -35.81
C PHE A 7 -89.20 -26.98 -35.82
N ASN A 8 -88.72 -25.88 -36.28
CA ASN A 8 -87.27 -25.55 -36.14
C ASN A 8 -87.07 -24.94 -34.74
N ILE A 9 -86.48 -25.69 -33.85
CA ILE A 9 -85.97 -25.14 -32.55
C ILE A 9 -84.65 -24.48 -32.81
N ILE A 10 -84.63 -23.16 -32.73
CA ILE A 10 -83.37 -22.40 -32.79
C ILE A 10 -82.71 -22.57 -31.38
N ALA A 11 -81.66 -23.36 -31.34
CA ALA A 11 -80.81 -23.46 -30.16
C ALA A 11 -80.00 -22.17 -30.02
N VAL A 12 -80.37 -21.31 -29.07
CA VAL A 12 -79.58 -20.18 -28.67
C VAL A 12 -78.32 -20.67 -27.99
N GLN A 13 -77.24 -20.55 -28.63
CA GLN A 13 -75.95 -20.99 -28.13
C GLN A 13 -75.49 -20.05 -26.94
N PRO A 14 -75.00 -20.58 -25.84
CA PRO A 14 -74.49 -19.79 -24.73
C PRO A 14 -73.00 -19.35 -24.95
N THR A 15 -72.80 -18.73 -26.12
CA THR A 15 -71.41 -18.35 -26.48
C THR A 15 -70.91 -17.07 -25.82
N ILE A 16 -71.84 -16.29 -25.21
CA ILE A 16 -71.46 -15.03 -24.54
C ILE A 16 -70.87 -15.30 -23.15
N SER A 17 -71.41 -16.24 -22.39
CA SER A 17 -70.96 -16.57 -21.02
C SER A 17 -69.56 -17.18 -21.02
N MET A 18 -69.25 -18.07 -21.95
CA MET A 18 -67.90 -18.64 -22.10
C MET A 18 -66.82 -17.63 -22.48
N LYS A 19 -67.14 -16.65 -23.32
CA LYS A 19 -66.19 -15.58 -23.68
C LYS A 19 -65.94 -14.62 -22.52
N ILE A 20 -66.94 -14.30 -21.72
CA ILE A 20 -66.80 -13.43 -20.53
C ILE A 20 -65.92 -14.16 -19.45
N ASN A 21 -66.14 -15.43 -19.21
CA ASN A 21 -65.37 -16.21 -18.26
C ASN A 21 -63.91 -16.38 -18.74
N ALA A 22 -63.66 -16.53 -20.03
CA ALA A 22 -62.30 -16.59 -20.59
C ALA A 22 -61.55 -15.27 -20.47
N ILE A 23 -62.27 -14.12 -20.65
CA ILE A 23 -61.71 -12.78 -20.48
C ILE A 23 -61.41 -12.50 -19.00
N ILE A 24 -62.29 -12.86 -18.08
CA ILE A 24 -62.07 -12.72 -16.63
C ILE A 24 -60.91 -13.59 -16.16
N LEU A 25 -60.78 -14.81 -16.66
CA LEU A 25 -59.67 -15.70 -16.34
C LEU A 25 -58.36 -15.14 -16.92
N GLY A 26 -58.39 -14.57 -18.13
CA GLY A 26 -57.21 -13.91 -18.74
C GLY A 26 -56.77 -12.67 -17.95
N ILE A 27 -57.69 -11.85 -17.44
CA ILE A 27 -57.38 -10.70 -16.58
C ILE A 27 -56.84 -11.15 -15.24
N PHE A 28 -57.36 -12.24 -14.63
CA PHE A 28 -56.86 -12.77 -13.37
C PHE A 28 -55.46 -13.36 -13.49
N VAL A 29 -55.11 -13.98 -14.61
CA VAL A 29 -53.77 -14.50 -14.88
C VAL A 29 -52.79 -13.37 -15.14
N SER A 30 -53.20 -12.25 -15.76
CA SER A 30 -52.36 -11.07 -15.99
C SER A 30 -52.15 -10.20 -14.75
N LEU A 31 -52.96 -10.37 -13.70
CA LEU A 31 -52.84 -9.69 -12.40
C LEU A 31 -52.04 -10.49 -11.37
N ILE A 32 -51.55 -11.69 -11.70
CA ILE A 32 -50.56 -12.37 -10.88
C ILE A 32 -49.26 -11.56 -11.03
N PRO A 33 -48.82 -10.81 -10.00
CA PRO A 33 -47.53 -10.19 -10.05
C PRO A 33 -46.54 -11.38 -10.21
N ILE A 34 -45.87 -11.45 -11.36
CA ILE A 34 -44.68 -12.27 -11.48
C ILE A 34 -43.74 -11.64 -10.46
N ILE A 35 -43.69 -12.23 -9.27
CA ILE A 35 -42.60 -11.98 -8.33
C ILE A 35 -41.37 -12.49 -9.09
N SER A 36 -40.77 -11.62 -9.91
CA SER A 36 -39.43 -11.79 -10.38
C SER A 36 -38.58 -11.80 -9.12
N VAL A 37 -38.31 -12.96 -8.58
CA VAL A 37 -37.16 -13.13 -7.71
C VAL A 37 -35.99 -12.80 -8.62
N SER A 38 -35.58 -11.51 -8.55
CA SER A 38 -34.33 -11.08 -9.13
C SER A 38 -33.30 -12.07 -8.60
N GLN A 39 -32.85 -12.96 -9.49
CA GLN A 39 -31.67 -13.76 -9.17
C GLN A 39 -30.65 -12.72 -8.72
N THR A 40 -30.11 -12.90 -7.53
CA THR A 40 -28.96 -12.14 -7.10
C THR A 40 -27.92 -12.32 -8.22
N THR A 41 -27.86 -11.34 -9.11
CA THR A 41 -26.80 -11.26 -10.09
C THR A 41 -25.55 -11.07 -9.27
N PHE A 42 -24.83 -12.18 -9.03
CA PHE A 42 -23.45 -12.06 -8.62
C PHE A 42 -22.80 -11.13 -9.63
N PRO A 43 -22.11 -10.07 -9.18
CA PRO A 43 -21.40 -9.21 -10.11
C PRO A 43 -20.50 -10.14 -10.93
N VAL A 44 -20.74 -10.20 -12.23
CA VAL A 44 -20.09 -11.13 -13.17
C VAL A 44 -18.56 -10.94 -13.16
N ASN A 45 -18.07 -9.82 -12.62
CA ASN A 45 -16.66 -9.46 -12.46
C ASN A 45 -16.29 -9.05 -11.03
N GLY A 46 -17.14 -9.26 -10.04
CA GLY A 46 -16.83 -8.89 -8.65
C GLY A 46 -16.24 -10.08 -7.90
N ILE A 47 -14.98 -9.97 -7.52
CA ILE A 47 -14.43 -10.82 -6.47
C ILE A 47 -15.15 -10.44 -5.18
N PRO A 48 -15.75 -11.40 -4.43
CA PRO A 48 -16.39 -11.10 -3.15
C PRO A 48 -15.40 -10.38 -2.24
N ASP A 49 -15.76 -9.21 -1.73
CA ASP A 49 -14.92 -8.48 -0.78
C ASP A 49 -14.86 -9.28 0.53
N LYS A 50 -13.79 -10.02 0.70
CA LYS A 50 -13.55 -10.81 1.92
C LYS A 50 -13.33 -9.94 3.15
N ARG A 51 -13.10 -8.64 2.99
CA ARG A 51 -12.90 -7.70 4.10
C ARG A 51 -14.17 -7.42 4.89
N SER A 52 -15.34 -7.59 4.27
CA SER A 52 -16.63 -7.46 4.94
C SER A 52 -16.95 -8.64 5.86
N THR A 53 -16.21 -9.75 5.76
CA THR A 53 -16.41 -10.93 6.57
C THR A 53 -15.78 -10.72 7.95
N VAL A 54 -16.56 -11.09 8.99
CA VAL A 54 -16.04 -11.10 10.36
C VAL A 54 -15.38 -12.45 10.61
N PHE A 55 -14.09 -12.43 10.92
CA PHE A 55 -13.33 -13.60 11.34
C PHE A 55 -13.15 -13.59 12.85
N VAL A 56 -13.42 -14.72 13.48
CA VAL A 56 -13.24 -14.91 14.92
C VAL A 56 -12.30 -16.08 15.16
N PHE A 57 -11.21 -15.81 15.84
CA PHE A 57 -10.25 -16.83 16.27
C PHE A 57 -10.47 -17.08 17.77
N THR A 58 -10.68 -18.33 18.15
CA THR A 58 -10.99 -18.75 19.54
C THR A 58 -9.96 -19.73 20.08
N ASN A 59 -9.93 -19.91 21.39
CA ASN A 59 -9.04 -20.82 22.10
C ASN A 59 -7.56 -20.61 21.77
N ALA A 60 -7.14 -19.34 21.71
CA ALA A 60 -5.76 -18.96 21.47
C ALA A 60 -5.10 -18.42 22.73
N THR A 61 -3.78 -18.50 22.80
CA THR A 61 -2.99 -17.69 23.73
C THR A 61 -2.57 -16.42 22.99
N LEU A 62 -3.11 -15.28 23.39
CA LEU A 62 -2.87 -14.00 22.72
C LEU A 62 -1.77 -13.24 23.46
N HIS A 63 -0.74 -12.86 22.73
CA HIS A 63 0.32 -11.95 23.14
C HIS A 63 0.10 -10.59 22.48
N SER A 64 -0.55 -9.65 23.17
CA SER A 64 -0.80 -8.32 22.62
C SER A 64 0.43 -7.43 22.61
N ASP A 65 1.32 -7.66 23.56
CA ASP A 65 2.64 -7.05 23.70
C ASP A 65 3.60 -7.98 24.43
N TYR A 66 4.82 -7.51 24.73
CA TYR A 66 5.85 -8.33 25.39
C TYR A 66 5.56 -8.68 26.86
N GLN A 67 4.57 -8.07 27.49
CA GLN A 67 4.19 -8.30 28.91
C GLN A 67 2.81 -8.92 29.03
N THR A 68 1.91 -8.67 28.10
CA THR A 68 0.49 -9.01 28.21
C THR A 68 0.19 -10.30 27.49
N VAL A 69 -0.17 -11.32 28.26
CA VAL A 69 -0.57 -12.64 27.75
C VAL A 69 -1.98 -12.93 28.22
N VAL A 70 -2.87 -13.29 27.30
CA VAL A 70 -4.26 -13.68 27.60
C VAL A 70 -4.49 -15.10 27.11
N GLU A 71 -4.73 -16.02 28.05
CA GLU A 71 -5.08 -17.41 27.76
C GLU A 71 -6.55 -17.53 27.38
N ASN A 72 -6.89 -18.55 26.59
CA ASN A 72 -8.25 -18.78 26.07
C ASN A 72 -8.85 -17.50 25.42
N ALA A 73 -7.98 -16.76 24.74
CA ALA A 73 -8.31 -15.49 24.14
C ALA A 73 -9.18 -15.65 22.87
N MET A 74 -9.83 -14.56 22.55
CA MET A 74 -10.57 -14.37 21.29
C MET A 74 -9.99 -13.16 20.54
N LEU A 75 -9.77 -13.34 19.24
CA LEU A 75 -9.41 -12.27 18.31
C LEU A 75 -10.50 -12.12 17.26
N ILE A 76 -11.06 -10.93 17.11
CA ILE A 76 -12.07 -10.60 16.10
C ILE A 76 -11.45 -9.64 15.08
N ILE A 77 -11.48 -10.05 13.81
CA ILE A 77 -11.06 -9.24 12.69
C ILE A 77 -12.28 -8.93 11.82
N LYS A 78 -12.55 -7.64 11.59
CA LYS A 78 -13.64 -7.16 10.76
C LYS A 78 -13.13 -6.08 9.81
N ASN A 79 -13.49 -6.18 8.54
CA ASN A 79 -13.06 -5.23 7.52
C ASN A 79 -11.52 -5.05 7.48
N GLY A 80 -10.77 -6.14 7.67
CA GLY A 80 -9.30 -6.13 7.68
C GLY A 80 -8.66 -5.47 8.91
N LYS A 81 -9.45 -5.12 9.94
CA LYS A 81 -8.96 -4.50 11.18
C LYS A 81 -9.27 -5.38 12.39
N VAL A 82 -8.40 -5.34 13.38
CA VAL A 82 -8.67 -5.95 14.68
C VAL A 82 -9.76 -5.13 15.37
N GLU A 83 -10.92 -5.72 15.58
CA GLU A 83 -12.05 -5.11 16.30
C GLU A 83 -12.00 -5.44 17.80
N TYR A 84 -11.55 -6.65 18.13
CA TYR A 84 -11.41 -7.10 19.51
C TYR A 84 -10.24 -8.06 19.65
N ALA A 85 -9.51 -7.94 20.75
CA ALA A 85 -8.45 -8.86 21.14
C ALA A 85 -8.41 -8.96 22.67
N GLY A 86 -8.70 -10.13 23.24
CA GLY A 86 -8.77 -10.28 24.69
C GLY A 86 -9.43 -11.58 25.12
N ALA A 87 -9.98 -11.62 26.35
CA ALA A 87 -10.71 -12.76 26.86
C ALA A 87 -11.92 -13.14 25.99
N ALA A 88 -12.37 -14.40 26.06
CA ALA A 88 -13.49 -14.86 25.25
C ALA A 88 -14.78 -14.08 25.56
N ILE A 89 -15.44 -13.62 24.50
CA ILE A 89 -16.76 -12.94 24.54
C ILE A 89 -17.75 -13.68 23.64
N GLU A 90 -19.00 -13.23 23.58
CA GLU A 90 -19.99 -13.78 22.67
C GLU A 90 -19.58 -13.60 21.21
N VAL A 91 -19.65 -14.69 20.45
CA VAL A 91 -19.27 -14.69 19.04
C VAL A 91 -20.28 -13.90 18.22
N PRO A 92 -19.87 -12.91 17.41
CA PRO A 92 -20.77 -12.16 16.54
C PRO A 92 -21.53 -13.07 15.57
N LYS A 93 -22.81 -12.75 15.31
CA LYS A 93 -23.62 -13.47 14.33
C LYS A 93 -22.97 -13.39 12.93
N ASN A 94 -23.06 -14.49 12.18
CA ASN A 94 -22.51 -14.62 10.82
C ASN A 94 -20.98 -14.51 10.73
N ALA A 95 -20.25 -14.69 11.82
CA ALA A 95 -18.79 -14.72 11.81
C ALA A 95 -18.25 -16.08 11.35
N VAL A 96 -17.12 -16.06 10.66
CA VAL A 96 -16.33 -17.26 10.36
C VAL A 96 -15.44 -17.56 11.56
N VAL A 97 -15.80 -18.61 12.31
CA VAL A 97 -15.07 -19.01 13.53
C VAL A 97 -13.98 -20.01 13.21
N ARG A 98 -12.78 -19.76 13.73
CA ARG A 98 -11.65 -20.68 13.68
C ARG A 98 -11.14 -20.95 15.10
N ASN A 99 -11.22 -22.21 15.50
CA ASN A 99 -10.64 -22.66 16.77
C ASN A 99 -9.15 -22.92 16.57
N LEU A 100 -8.30 -22.22 17.31
CA LEU A 100 -6.84 -22.34 17.23
C LEU A 100 -6.25 -23.39 18.17
N ALA A 101 -7.09 -24.06 18.96
CA ALA A 101 -6.69 -25.21 19.81
C ALA A 101 -5.43 -24.96 20.68
N GLY A 102 -5.34 -23.79 21.29
CA GLY A 102 -4.23 -23.40 22.16
C GLY A 102 -3.00 -22.83 21.42
N GLN A 103 -3.10 -22.58 20.11
CA GLN A 103 -2.02 -21.90 19.38
C GLN A 103 -1.85 -20.46 19.87
N HIS A 104 -0.64 -19.92 19.67
CA HIS A 104 -0.30 -18.56 20.05
C HIS A 104 -0.55 -17.57 18.91
N ILE A 105 -1.07 -16.40 19.26
CA ILE A 105 -1.23 -15.26 18.35
C ILE A 105 -0.29 -14.16 18.82
N TYR A 106 0.51 -13.64 17.88
CA TYR A 106 1.41 -12.51 18.08
C TYR A 106 1.11 -11.41 17.04
N PRO A 107 1.35 -10.12 17.36
CA PRO A 107 1.48 -9.08 16.35
C PRO A 107 2.59 -9.45 15.37
N SER A 108 2.37 -9.20 14.08
CA SER A 108 3.42 -9.41 13.09
C SER A 108 4.54 -8.38 13.21
N PHE A 109 5.74 -8.76 12.78
CA PHE A 109 6.83 -7.81 12.62
C PHE A 109 6.58 -6.87 11.44
N ILE A 110 7.18 -5.68 11.53
CA ILE A 110 7.21 -4.68 10.46
C ILE A 110 8.66 -4.51 10.05
N ASP A 111 8.98 -4.70 8.76
CA ASP A 111 10.30 -4.33 8.23
C ASP A 111 10.25 -2.86 7.78
N PRO A 112 10.93 -1.95 8.47
CA PRO A 112 10.90 -0.52 8.14
C PRO A 112 11.81 -0.13 6.98
N TYR A 113 12.52 -1.08 6.33
CA TYR A 113 13.47 -0.76 5.26
C TYR A 113 13.76 -1.93 4.32
N THR A 114 13.05 -2.02 3.21
CA THR A 114 13.23 -3.09 2.22
C THR A 114 13.01 -2.60 0.78
N GLU A 115 13.48 -3.37 -0.20
CA GLU A 115 13.19 -3.19 -1.63
C GLU A 115 12.14 -4.20 -2.13
N TYR A 116 11.33 -4.75 -1.24
CA TYR A 116 10.28 -5.70 -1.61
C TYR A 116 9.33 -5.09 -2.64
N GLY A 117 9.11 -5.79 -3.76
CA GLY A 117 8.18 -5.35 -4.81
C GLY A 117 8.65 -4.13 -5.62
N MET A 118 9.88 -3.65 -5.39
CA MET A 118 10.46 -2.59 -6.21
C MET A 118 11.16 -3.17 -7.43
N PRO A 119 11.09 -2.49 -8.57
CA PRO A 119 11.92 -2.82 -9.72
C PRO A 119 13.39 -2.59 -9.37
N GLU A 120 14.27 -3.42 -9.92
CA GLU A 120 15.70 -3.22 -9.77
C GLU A 120 16.08 -1.82 -10.24
N ALA A 121 16.96 -1.17 -9.50
CA ALA A 121 17.57 0.07 -9.96
C ALA A 121 18.28 -0.21 -11.29
N GLY A 122 18.07 0.65 -12.29
CA GLY A 122 18.67 0.45 -13.60
C GLY A 122 20.16 0.12 -13.46
N SER A 123 20.61 -0.91 -14.17
CA SER A 123 22.02 -1.26 -14.19
C SER A 123 22.85 -0.02 -14.55
N LYS A 124 23.99 0.14 -13.89
CA LYS A 124 24.98 1.13 -14.33
C LYS A 124 25.26 0.79 -15.80
N GLY A 125 24.64 1.55 -16.71
CA GLY A 125 24.78 1.33 -18.15
C GLY A 125 26.25 1.27 -18.54
N GLU A 126 26.57 0.64 -19.67
CA GLU A 126 27.94 0.64 -20.19
C GLU A 126 28.51 2.05 -20.13
N ASN A 127 29.69 2.19 -19.53
CA ASN A 127 30.38 3.44 -19.42
C ASN A 127 30.49 4.06 -20.83
N ASN A 128 29.63 5.03 -21.11
CA ASN A 128 29.85 5.89 -22.27
C ASN A 128 31.25 6.44 -22.19
N LYS A 129 32.00 6.30 -23.25
CA LYS A 129 33.42 6.69 -23.35
C LYS A 129 33.63 8.21 -23.31
N GLY A 130 33.05 8.90 -22.35
CA GLY A 130 33.19 10.34 -22.20
C GLY A 130 32.47 10.86 -20.95
N PRO A 131 32.83 12.07 -20.47
CA PRO A 131 32.23 12.66 -19.29
C PRO A 131 30.73 12.96 -19.51
N GLN A 132 29.90 12.56 -18.57
CA GLN A 132 28.50 12.94 -18.55
C GLN A 132 28.26 14.11 -17.59
N ILE A 133 28.26 15.32 -18.13
CA ILE A 133 28.08 16.55 -17.36
C ILE A 133 26.58 16.86 -17.18
N THR A 134 25.78 16.66 -18.24
CA THR A 134 24.34 16.95 -18.23
C THR A 134 23.48 15.72 -18.00
N SER A 135 22.31 15.90 -17.42
CA SER A 135 21.31 14.86 -17.27
C SER A 135 20.79 14.36 -18.63
N LYS A 136 20.58 13.06 -18.73
CA LYS A 136 19.88 12.42 -19.86
C LYS A 136 18.36 12.36 -19.64
N THR A 137 17.89 12.69 -18.43
CA THR A 137 16.46 12.75 -18.11
C THR A 137 15.84 13.91 -18.87
N ARG A 138 14.86 13.62 -19.72
CA ARG A 138 14.16 14.64 -20.52
C ARG A 138 12.97 15.19 -19.73
N GLY A 139 12.73 16.50 -19.84
CA GLY A 139 11.61 17.19 -19.21
C GLY A 139 12.08 18.14 -18.10
N ALA A 140 11.12 18.70 -17.38
CA ALA A 140 11.34 19.69 -16.33
C ALA A 140 11.71 19.02 -14.99
N TYR A 141 12.76 18.23 -14.99
CA TYR A 141 13.26 17.50 -13.82
C TYR A 141 14.60 18.08 -13.34
N SER A 142 15.11 17.56 -12.22
CA SER A 142 16.41 17.95 -11.70
C SER A 142 17.51 17.82 -12.77
N TRP A 143 18.45 18.78 -12.77
CA TRP A 143 19.63 18.75 -13.62
C TRP A 143 20.58 17.61 -13.28
N ASN A 144 20.44 16.99 -12.09
CA ASN A 144 21.25 15.88 -11.62
C ASN A 144 20.43 14.61 -11.49
N GLU A 145 20.84 13.54 -12.17
CA GLU A 145 20.14 12.25 -12.19
C GLU A 145 20.13 11.48 -10.85
N ALA A 146 21.00 11.87 -9.90
CA ALA A 146 20.99 11.31 -8.57
C ALA A 146 19.85 11.88 -7.68
N LEU A 147 19.18 12.93 -8.16
CA LEU A 147 18.05 13.55 -7.49
C LEU A 147 16.76 13.12 -8.18
N LYS A 148 15.99 12.26 -7.52
CA LYS A 148 14.73 11.66 -8.01
C LYS A 148 13.61 11.83 -6.98
N PRO A 149 13.41 13.04 -6.40
CA PRO A 149 12.38 13.23 -5.36
C PRO A 149 10.96 12.99 -5.87
N GLU A 150 10.75 13.08 -7.20
CA GLU A 150 9.48 12.81 -7.88
C GLU A 150 9.16 11.31 -8.02
N PHE A 151 10.11 10.43 -7.73
CA PHE A 151 9.83 8.99 -7.79
C PHE A 151 8.86 8.58 -6.68
N GLU A 152 7.77 7.93 -7.08
CA GLU A 152 6.74 7.43 -6.17
C GLU A 152 6.72 5.90 -6.16
N ALA A 153 7.14 5.29 -5.04
CA ALA A 153 7.30 3.84 -4.93
C ALA A 153 5.98 3.09 -5.19
N HIS A 154 4.84 3.63 -4.74
CA HIS A 154 3.54 2.97 -4.91
C HIS A 154 3.12 2.80 -6.37
N THR A 155 3.60 3.66 -7.29
CA THR A 155 3.24 3.60 -8.71
C THR A 155 3.92 2.46 -9.47
N VAL A 156 5.01 1.95 -8.92
CA VAL A 156 5.83 0.88 -9.52
C VAL A 156 5.88 -0.39 -8.67
N PHE A 157 5.21 -0.36 -7.51
CA PHE A 157 5.16 -1.51 -6.61
C PHE A 157 4.44 -2.67 -7.27
N ASP A 158 5.05 -3.85 -7.20
CA ASP A 158 4.44 -5.11 -7.65
C ASP A 158 4.66 -6.24 -6.63
N ILE A 159 3.72 -7.16 -6.55
CA ILE A 159 3.75 -8.24 -5.57
C ILE A 159 4.68 -9.35 -6.05
N ASN A 160 5.68 -9.67 -5.25
CA ASN A 160 6.47 -10.88 -5.39
C ASN A 160 6.00 -11.94 -4.40
N SER A 161 5.11 -12.83 -4.84
CA SER A 161 4.48 -13.84 -3.98
C SER A 161 5.47 -14.77 -3.30
N GLY A 162 6.60 -15.10 -3.94
CA GLY A 162 7.66 -15.90 -3.36
C GLY A 162 8.31 -15.20 -2.18
N LYS A 163 8.80 -13.98 -2.38
CA LYS A 163 9.40 -13.15 -1.32
C LYS A 163 8.39 -12.83 -0.21
N ALA A 164 7.13 -12.52 -0.55
CA ALA A 164 6.09 -12.28 0.46
C ALA A 164 5.90 -13.50 1.37
N THR A 165 5.92 -14.69 0.80
CA THR A 165 5.80 -15.94 1.56
C THR A 165 6.99 -16.16 2.49
N GLU A 166 8.21 -15.84 2.07
CA GLU A 166 9.41 -15.90 2.90
C GLU A 166 9.33 -14.92 4.08
N PHE A 167 8.94 -13.68 3.83
CA PHE A 167 8.72 -12.68 4.89
C PHE A 167 7.66 -13.15 5.90
N ARG A 168 6.51 -13.65 5.42
CA ARG A 168 5.44 -14.16 6.30
C ARG A 168 5.91 -15.35 7.16
N LYS A 169 6.71 -16.27 6.60
CA LYS A 169 7.30 -17.38 7.35
C LYS A 169 8.25 -16.89 8.45
N ALA A 170 8.92 -15.76 8.24
CA ALA A 170 9.76 -15.11 9.24
C ALA A 170 8.97 -14.25 10.25
N GLY A 171 7.63 -14.17 10.12
CA GLY A 171 6.75 -13.44 11.04
C GLY A 171 6.46 -11.98 10.63
N PHE A 172 6.91 -11.53 9.47
CA PHE A 172 6.58 -10.20 8.98
C PHE A 172 5.20 -10.16 8.31
N GLY A 173 4.43 -9.12 8.60
CA GLY A 173 3.11 -8.89 7.98
C GLY A 173 3.05 -7.63 7.14
N THR A 174 3.96 -6.68 7.40
CA THR A 174 3.99 -5.36 6.77
C THR A 174 5.43 -4.95 6.52
N VAL A 175 5.67 -4.25 5.42
CA VAL A 175 6.99 -3.72 5.09
C VAL A 175 6.89 -2.29 4.55
N LEU A 176 7.93 -1.48 4.82
CA LEU A 176 8.14 -0.20 4.15
C LEU A 176 9.04 -0.44 2.95
N SER A 177 8.46 -0.36 1.77
CA SER A 177 9.16 -0.64 0.52
C SER A 177 9.61 0.65 -0.17
N LEU A 178 10.85 0.69 -0.60
CA LEU A 178 11.49 1.83 -1.24
C LEU A 178 12.50 1.36 -2.29
N ARG A 179 12.81 2.23 -3.26
CA ARG A 179 13.89 1.99 -4.21
C ARG A 179 15.19 2.62 -3.72
N ARG A 180 16.27 1.85 -3.66
CA ARG A 180 17.60 2.31 -3.21
C ARG A 180 18.41 2.87 -4.38
N ASP A 181 17.94 3.97 -4.98
CA ASP A 181 18.55 4.54 -6.17
C ASP A 181 18.58 6.08 -6.13
N GLY A 182 19.76 6.63 -5.91
CA GLY A 182 19.99 8.07 -5.89
C GLY A 182 20.21 8.66 -4.50
N ILE A 183 20.52 9.96 -4.48
CA ILE A 183 20.72 10.78 -3.27
C ILE A 183 19.36 11.19 -2.70
N ALA A 184 18.46 11.72 -3.52
CA ALA A 184 17.04 11.84 -3.21
C ALA A 184 16.32 10.74 -3.98
N ARG A 185 15.69 9.81 -3.26
CA ARG A 185 15.16 8.55 -3.81
C ARG A 185 13.65 8.57 -4.05
N GLY A 186 13.02 9.71 -3.76
CA GLY A 186 11.56 9.82 -3.78
C GLY A 186 10.90 9.24 -2.55
N THR A 187 9.70 8.67 -2.72
CA THR A 187 8.91 8.19 -1.61
C THR A 187 9.03 6.68 -1.41
N ALA A 188 8.82 6.24 -0.16
CA ALA A 188 8.57 4.85 0.19
C ALA A 188 7.07 4.59 0.32
N THR A 189 6.64 3.36 0.08
CA THR A 189 5.27 2.89 0.27
C THR A 189 5.19 1.84 1.37
N MET A 190 4.14 1.90 2.20
CA MET A 190 3.90 0.88 3.22
C MET A 190 2.91 -0.14 2.69
N VAL A 191 3.27 -1.41 2.70
CA VAL A 191 2.50 -2.47 2.09
C VAL A 191 2.33 -3.67 3.02
N LEU A 192 1.18 -4.34 2.88
CA LEU A 192 0.94 -5.66 3.47
C LEU A 192 1.64 -6.73 2.63
N LEU A 193 2.05 -7.79 3.30
CA LEU A 193 2.58 -9.00 2.66
C LEU A 193 1.47 -10.03 2.40
N GLY A 194 0.23 -9.56 2.15
CA GLY A 194 -0.93 -10.39 1.87
C GLY A 194 -0.94 -10.99 0.47
N GLU A 195 -2.00 -11.72 0.19
CA GLU A 195 -2.34 -12.24 -1.13
C GLU A 195 -3.55 -11.48 -1.65
N GLY A 196 -3.52 -11.04 -2.88
CA GLY A 196 -4.62 -10.28 -3.48
C GLY A 196 -4.12 -9.20 -4.43
N PRO A 197 -5.01 -8.33 -4.93
CA PRO A 197 -4.65 -7.25 -5.83
C PRO A 197 -3.66 -6.26 -5.19
N VAL A 198 -2.76 -5.71 -5.99
CA VAL A 198 -1.70 -4.77 -5.54
C VAL A 198 -2.26 -3.60 -4.74
N HIS A 199 -3.33 -2.98 -5.24
CA HIS A 199 -3.95 -1.80 -4.60
C HIS A 199 -4.54 -2.11 -3.21
N GLU A 200 -4.92 -3.35 -2.91
CA GLU A 200 -5.40 -3.77 -1.60
C GLU A 200 -4.28 -4.00 -0.59
N GLN A 201 -3.05 -4.18 -1.08
CA GLN A 201 -1.89 -4.37 -0.22
C GLN A 201 -1.23 -3.06 0.18
N ILE A 202 -1.50 -1.96 -0.50
CA ILE A 202 -0.92 -0.65 -0.18
C ILE A 202 -1.69 -0.03 0.99
N ILE A 203 -1.02 0.12 2.16
CA ILE A 203 -1.58 0.77 3.34
C ILE A 203 -1.41 2.29 3.25
N SER A 204 -0.23 2.72 2.77
CA SER A 204 0.10 4.13 2.58
C SER A 204 0.96 4.28 1.35
N GLU A 205 0.47 5.08 0.40
CA GLU A 205 1.15 5.33 -0.87
C GLU A 205 2.48 6.07 -0.67
N ARG A 206 2.48 7.06 0.22
CA ARG A 206 3.62 7.94 0.50
C ARG A 206 3.89 7.94 2.00
N ALA A 207 4.64 6.94 2.47
CA ALA A 207 4.89 6.72 3.89
C ALA A 207 6.14 7.43 4.42
N ALA A 208 7.14 7.66 3.57
CA ALA A 208 8.37 8.38 3.90
C ALA A 208 9.02 8.97 2.66
N ALA A 209 9.86 9.99 2.81
CA ALA A 209 10.79 10.47 1.80
C ALA A 209 12.19 9.87 2.08
N CYS A 210 12.88 9.40 1.05
CA CYS A 210 14.08 8.59 1.21
C CYS A 210 15.32 9.26 0.61
N TYR A 211 16.42 9.18 1.34
CA TYR A 211 17.71 9.82 0.98
C TYR A 211 18.89 8.92 1.28
N SER A 212 20.04 9.23 0.62
CA SER A 212 21.35 8.68 0.94
C SER A 212 22.45 9.61 0.43
N PHE A 213 23.73 9.23 0.65
CA PHE A 213 24.86 9.88 -0.03
C PHE A 213 25.30 9.12 -1.28
N ASP A 214 24.63 8.03 -1.64
CA ASP A 214 24.93 7.26 -2.83
C ASP A 214 24.17 7.82 -4.04
N LYS A 215 24.86 8.08 -5.14
CA LYS A 215 24.26 8.57 -6.38
C LYS A 215 23.46 7.50 -7.16
N GLY A 216 23.51 6.26 -6.70
CA GLY A 216 22.76 5.15 -7.30
C GLY A 216 23.18 4.84 -8.73
N SER A 217 22.21 4.69 -9.61
CA SER A 217 22.41 4.36 -11.03
C SER A 217 22.89 5.54 -11.89
N SER A 218 22.96 6.76 -11.34
CA SER A 218 23.39 7.95 -12.07
C SER A 218 24.79 7.78 -12.66
N GLN A 219 24.94 8.07 -13.96
CA GLN A 219 26.21 8.06 -14.69
C GLN A 219 26.87 9.43 -14.75
N GLN A 220 26.20 10.49 -14.26
CA GLN A 220 26.80 11.82 -14.24
C GLN A 220 28.09 11.84 -13.41
N ASP A 221 29.06 12.61 -13.89
CA ASP A 221 30.35 12.74 -13.22
C ASP A 221 30.24 13.42 -11.84
N TYR A 222 29.22 14.25 -11.64
CA TYR A 222 28.94 14.85 -10.33
C TYR A 222 27.68 14.25 -9.70
N PRO A 223 27.72 13.90 -8.41
CA PRO A 223 28.90 13.92 -7.50
C PRO A 223 29.77 12.67 -7.65
N THR A 224 31.08 12.83 -7.40
CA THR A 224 32.08 11.73 -7.38
C THR A 224 32.49 11.35 -5.96
N SER A 225 32.15 12.16 -4.98
CA SER A 225 32.53 11.98 -3.58
C SER A 225 31.35 12.24 -2.64
N GLU A 226 31.49 11.77 -1.42
CA GLU A 226 30.51 12.05 -0.36
C GLU A 226 30.39 13.56 -0.07
N MET A 227 31.50 14.32 -0.12
CA MET A 227 31.43 15.79 0.02
C MET A 227 30.61 16.41 -1.10
N GLY A 228 30.77 15.93 -2.33
CA GLY A 228 29.94 16.34 -3.46
C GLY A 228 28.47 15.99 -3.27
N ALA A 229 28.17 14.79 -2.74
CA ALA A 229 26.80 14.39 -2.43
C ALA A 229 26.17 15.29 -1.36
N ILE A 230 26.90 15.64 -0.30
CA ILE A 230 26.46 16.58 0.74
C ILE A 230 26.22 17.97 0.15
N ALA A 231 27.13 18.45 -0.71
CA ALA A 231 26.97 19.74 -1.36
C ALA A 231 25.74 19.78 -2.26
N LEU A 232 25.54 18.72 -3.05
CA LEU A 232 24.35 18.57 -3.91
C LEU A 232 23.07 18.55 -3.09
N LEU A 233 23.05 17.80 -2.00
CA LEU A 233 21.88 17.73 -1.10
C LEU A 233 21.54 19.09 -0.50
N ARG A 234 22.55 19.84 -0.01
CA ARG A 234 22.37 21.22 0.49
C ARG A 234 21.83 22.15 -0.60
N GLN A 235 22.40 22.08 -1.80
CA GLN A 235 21.92 22.88 -2.93
C GLN A 235 20.46 22.55 -3.24
N SER A 236 20.07 21.28 -3.19
CA SER A 236 18.67 20.87 -3.44
C SER A 236 17.70 21.43 -2.42
N PHE A 237 18.10 21.53 -1.14
CA PHE A 237 17.26 22.20 -0.12
C PHE A 237 17.09 23.69 -0.42
N LEU A 238 18.16 24.40 -0.78
CA LEU A 238 18.13 25.81 -1.14
C LEU A 238 17.30 26.05 -2.41
N ASP A 239 17.49 25.24 -3.43
CA ASP A 239 16.73 25.30 -4.68
C ASP A 239 15.23 25.07 -4.43
N ALA A 240 14.89 24.11 -3.57
CA ALA A 240 13.50 23.85 -3.20
C ALA A 240 12.87 25.00 -2.41
N GLU A 241 13.63 25.67 -1.54
CA GLU A 241 13.18 26.88 -0.84
C GLU A 241 12.97 28.04 -1.80
N TRP A 242 13.93 28.29 -2.70
CA TRP A 242 13.80 29.30 -3.76
C TRP A 242 12.57 29.03 -4.64
N TYR A 243 12.38 27.78 -5.07
CA TYR A 243 11.24 27.39 -5.89
C TYR A 243 9.91 27.64 -5.17
N GLN A 244 9.82 27.29 -3.91
CA GLN A 244 8.64 27.52 -3.07
C GLN A 244 8.36 29.03 -2.84
N ALA A 245 9.41 29.84 -2.76
CA ALA A 245 9.30 31.29 -2.58
C ALA A 245 8.88 32.06 -3.85
N GLY A 246 8.68 31.39 -4.97
CA GLY A 246 8.20 31.98 -6.22
C GLY A 246 9.03 31.67 -7.45
N GLY A 247 10.12 30.91 -7.33
CA GLY A 247 10.94 30.45 -8.46
C GLY A 247 10.15 29.63 -9.47
N ASN A 248 9.08 28.95 -9.02
CA ASN A 248 8.13 28.22 -9.88
C ASN A 248 7.42 29.08 -10.93
N LYS A 249 7.41 30.40 -10.75
CA LYS A 249 6.89 31.35 -11.74
C LYS A 249 7.85 31.58 -12.91
N ALA A 250 9.15 31.37 -12.67
CA ALA A 250 10.18 31.52 -13.70
C ALA A 250 10.34 30.25 -14.55
N GLU A 251 10.29 29.08 -13.90
CA GLU A 251 10.39 27.79 -14.57
C GLU A 251 9.65 26.68 -13.81
N THR A 252 9.14 25.70 -14.54
CA THR A 252 8.56 24.49 -13.96
C THR A 252 9.64 23.47 -13.66
N ASN A 253 9.63 22.88 -12.46
CA ASN A 253 10.54 21.80 -12.08
C ASN A 253 9.82 20.78 -11.20
N PHE A 254 9.49 19.64 -11.80
CA PHE A 254 8.75 18.56 -11.11
C PHE A 254 9.52 17.96 -9.93
N SER A 255 10.85 17.92 -10.02
CA SER A 255 11.67 17.42 -8.91
C SER A 255 11.63 18.37 -7.71
N LEU A 256 11.66 19.69 -7.92
CA LEU A 256 11.55 20.66 -6.82
C LEU A 256 10.12 20.70 -6.24
N GLU A 257 9.09 20.54 -7.06
CA GLU A 257 7.71 20.39 -6.58
C GLU A 257 7.57 19.16 -5.67
N ALA A 258 8.04 18.01 -6.15
CA ALA A 258 8.02 16.78 -5.38
C ALA A 258 8.86 16.88 -4.10
N TRP A 259 10.03 17.52 -4.16
CA TRP A 259 10.85 17.80 -2.99
C TRP A 259 10.08 18.55 -1.91
N ASN A 260 9.45 19.66 -2.29
CA ASN A 260 8.66 20.47 -1.37
C ASN A 260 7.44 19.73 -0.82
N HIS A 261 6.77 18.93 -1.65
CA HIS A 261 5.65 18.10 -1.24
C HIS A 261 6.08 17.01 -0.24
N ASN A 262 7.26 16.43 -0.45
CA ASN A 262 7.81 15.38 0.40
C ASN A 262 8.31 15.86 1.78
N LYS A 263 8.50 17.18 1.98
CA LYS A 263 8.97 17.73 3.27
C LYS A 263 8.10 17.38 4.47
N SER A 264 6.79 17.16 4.25
CA SER A 264 5.84 16.83 5.32
C SER A 264 5.88 15.36 5.75
N LEU A 265 6.53 14.50 4.96
CA LEU A 265 6.64 13.07 5.25
C LEU A 265 7.75 12.80 6.27
N PRO A 266 7.73 11.65 6.97
CA PRO A 266 8.90 11.15 7.67
C PRO A 266 10.11 11.08 6.72
N GLN A 267 11.26 11.60 7.16
CA GLN A 267 12.46 11.71 6.34
C GLN A 267 13.43 10.59 6.69
N LEU A 268 13.61 9.63 5.78
CA LEU A 268 14.42 8.43 5.99
C LEU A 268 15.77 8.57 5.27
N PHE A 269 16.88 8.46 5.99
CA PHE A 269 18.22 8.59 5.44
C PHE A 269 19.03 7.30 5.62
N GLU A 270 19.45 6.66 4.53
CA GLU A 270 20.35 5.51 4.58
C GLU A 270 21.80 5.94 4.67
N THR A 271 22.55 5.30 5.58
CA THR A 271 23.97 5.54 5.79
C THR A 271 24.75 4.22 5.79
N ASN A 272 25.99 4.27 5.33
CA ASN A 272 26.86 3.10 5.20
C ASN A 272 27.86 2.96 6.36
N ASP A 273 27.99 3.98 7.21
CA ASP A 273 28.80 3.98 8.42
C ASP A 273 28.34 5.05 9.40
N LYS A 274 28.88 4.97 10.64
CA LYS A 274 28.60 5.91 11.73
C LYS A 274 28.97 7.37 11.44
N LEU A 275 29.98 7.61 10.59
CA LEU A 275 30.40 8.98 10.24
C LEU A 275 29.40 9.59 9.24
N GLN A 276 28.92 8.79 8.30
CA GLN A 276 27.82 9.21 7.43
C GLN A 276 26.56 9.54 8.23
N ALA A 277 26.25 8.76 9.27
CA ALA A 277 25.11 9.05 10.16
C ALA A 277 25.24 10.42 10.85
N LEU A 278 26.44 10.75 11.34
CA LEU A 278 26.72 12.08 11.91
C LEU A 278 26.63 13.22 10.86
N ARG A 279 27.13 12.98 9.65
CA ARG A 279 27.07 13.94 8.53
C ARG A 279 25.63 14.17 8.05
N ALA A 280 24.83 13.09 7.94
CA ALA A 280 23.41 13.18 7.62
C ALA A 280 22.66 13.99 8.68
N SER A 281 22.89 13.70 9.96
CA SER A 281 22.32 14.45 11.09
C SER A 281 22.66 15.92 11.03
N LYS A 282 23.93 16.25 10.78
CA LYS A 282 24.41 17.65 10.65
C LYS A 282 23.73 18.36 9.49
N THR A 283 23.68 17.72 8.32
CA THR A 283 23.01 18.28 7.14
C THR A 283 21.52 18.48 7.38
N GLY A 284 20.84 17.50 8.01
CA GLY A 284 19.43 17.65 8.36
C GLY A 284 19.18 18.80 9.31
N SER A 285 20.02 18.98 10.34
CA SER A 285 19.84 20.09 11.31
C SER A 285 20.03 21.46 10.69
N GLU A 286 20.87 21.63 9.64
CA GLU A 286 21.03 22.88 8.90
C GLU A 286 19.68 23.32 8.26
N PHE A 287 18.86 22.37 7.82
CA PHE A 287 17.56 22.61 7.17
C PHE A 287 16.35 22.28 8.04
N LYS A 288 16.54 22.08 9.35
CA LYS A 288 15.50 21.74 10.34
C LYS A 288 14.79 20.41 10.01
N VAL A 289 15.51 19.47 9.43
CA VAL A 289 15.03 18.14 9.09
C VAL A 289 15.57 17.12 10.10
N ASN A 290 14.67 16.41 10.77
CA ASN A 290 15.01 15.30 11.66
C ASN A 290 14.92 13.99 10.89
N TYR A 291 16.05 13.44 10.52
CA TYR A 291 16.09 12.17 9.83
C TYR A 291 15.83 10.98 10.75
N ILE A 292 15.14 9.99 10.21
CA ILE A 292 15.19 8.62 10.71
C ILE A 292 16.36 7.95 9.99
N ILE A 293 17.43 7.65 10.68
CA ILE A 293 18.66 7.16 10.06
C ILE A 293 18.66 5.64 10.04
N LYS A 294 18.72 5.06 8.83
CA LYS A 294 18.98 3.65 8.64
C LYS A 294 20.50 3.44 8.69
N GLY A 295 20.95 2.87 9.78
CA GLY A 295 22.36 2.63 10.06
C GLY A 295 22.92 1.38 9.38
N SER A 296 24.22 1.18 9.57
CA SER A 296 25.02 0.08 8.99
C SER A 296 25.33 -1.04 9.99
N GLY A 297 25.21 -0.76 11.31
CA GLY A 297 25.54 -1.68 12.41
C GLY A 297 26.82 -1.34 13.16
N ASP A 298 27.54 -0.27 12.78
CA ASP A 298 28.76 0.19 13.47
C ASP A 298 28.52 1.43 14.36
N GLU A 299 27.26 1.84 14.54
CA GLU A 299 26.82 3.01 15.30
C GLU A 299 27.22 2.95 16.77
N TYR A 300 27.39 1.73 17.31
CA TYR A 300 27.81 1.53 18.71
C TYR A 300 29.18 2.16 18.99
N GLN A 301 30.06 2.29 17.99
CA GLN A 301 31.39 2.90 18.13
C GLN A 301 31.33 4.43 18.37
N ARG A 302 30.18 5.06 18.08
CA ARG A 302 29.93 6.50 18.28
C ARG A 302 28.56 6.74 18.96
N ALA A 303 28.15 5.82 19.79
CA ALA A 303 26.80 5.84 20.40
C ALA A 303 26.50 7.15 21.14
N THR A 304 27.47 7.73 21.87
CA THR A 304 27.31 9.00 22.58
C THR A 304 27.06 10.15 21.61
N ASP A 305 27.85 10.25 20.54
CA ASP A 305 27.73 11.33 19.58
C ASP A 305 26.42 11.23 18.80
N LEU A 306 26.04 10.01 18.39
CA LEU A 306 24.80 9.73 17.67
C LEU A 306 23.56 9.97 18.54
N LYS A 307 23.61 9.58 19.82
CA LYS A 307 22.54 9.89 20.79
C LYS A 307 22.35 11.39 20.96
N ALA A 308 23.44 12.16 20.97
CA ALA A 308 23.38 13.64 21.08
C ALA A 308 22.71 14.32 19.89
N THR A 309 22.62 13.67 18.73
CA THR A 309 21.92 14.25 17.55
C THR A 309 20.40 14.30 17.72
N GLY A 310 19.81 13.49 18.61
CA GLY A 310 18.38 13.36 18.81
C GLY A 310 17.64 12.62 17.69
N ASN A 311 18.32 12.10 16.68
CA ASN A 311 17.71 11.36 15.58
C ASN A 311 17.26 9.96 16.03
N LYS A 312 16.25 9.44 15.33
CA LYS A 312 15.83 8.04 15.46
C LYS A 312 16.66 7.15 14.54
N PHE A 313 16.90 5.90 14.97
CA PHE A 313 17.71 4.95 14.19
C PHE A 313 16.93 3.68 13.88
N ILE A 314 17.10 3.18 12.65
CA ILE A 314 16.78 1.81 12.24
C ILE A 314 18.11 1.06 12.22
N LEU A 315 18.31 0.16 13.17
CA LEU A 315 19.54 -0.61 13.26
C LEU A 315 19.39 -1.96 12.58
N PRO A 316 20.35 -2.41 11.78
CA PRO A 316 20.33 -3.74 11.22
C PRO A 316 20.53 -4.77 12.33
N LEU A 317 19.89 -5.93 12.21
CA LEU A 317 20.04 -7.04 13.16
C LEU A 317 21.30 -7.87 12.92
N LYS A 318 22.22 -7.39 12.08
CA LYS A 318 23.53 -7.98 11.90
C LYS A 318 24.46 -7.41 12.96
N PHE A 319 24.75 -8.22 13.96
CA PHE A 319 25.75 -7.85 14.96
C PHE A 319 27.16 -8.07 14.38
N PRO A 320 28.14 -7.18 14.68
CA PRO A 320 29.50 -7.39 14.29
C PRO A 320 30.02 -8.69 14.95
N ALA A 321 30.81 -9.46 14.19
CA ALA A 321 31.44 -10.69 14.67
C ALA A 321 32.54 -10.38 15.69
#